data_ecf8bb6af541a2f45b876582c608d08e
#
_entry.id   ecf8bb6af541a2f45b876582c608d08e
#
_cell.length_a   1.000
_cell.length_b   1.000
_cell.length_c   1.000
_cell.angle_alpha   90.00
_cell.angle_beta   90.00
_cell.angle_gamma   90.00
#
_symmetry.space_group_name_H-M   'P 1'
#
loop_
_entity.id
_entity.type
_entity.pdbx_description
1 polymer ?
#
loop_
_entity_poly.entity_id
_entity_poly.type
_entity_poly.pdbx_seq_one_letter_code
_entity_poly.pdbx_strand_id
1 'polypeptide(L)'
;MDAELSEDIVIVKDKKGIKLHEKSHYGNMGEEGLQLSLIEALYLAEKERLTILKDEKIVPMDEMFKLIRKEDLFSKYLVFSDLRNRGYVVKTGFKYGSEFRLYERGKSPGDGHSDFLVKVASEDYEIKISDFSSYVRVAHGVNKKLLFAVVDEENDITYYNVEWTRP
;
A
#
# COMPACT_ATOMS: atom_id res chain seq x y z
N MET A 1 -14.69 -5.53 13.49
CA MET A 1 -13.74 -6.67 13.50
C MET A 1 -12.50 -6.21 14.25
N ASP A 2 -12.11 -6.98 15.25
CA ASP A 2 -10.97 -6.63 16.11
C ASP A 2 -9.67 -7.19 15.56
N ALA A 3 -8.59 -6.44 15.73
CA ALA A 3 -7.26 -6.81 15.31
C ALA A 3 -6.22 -6.36 16.33
N GLU A 4 -5.22 -7.16 16.56
CA GLU A 4 -4.15 -6.90 17.53
C GLU A 4 -2.94 -6.26 16.87
N LEU A 5 -2.52 -5.12 17.39
CA LEU A 5 -1.27 -4.45 16.98
C LEU A 5 -0.09 -5.12 17.66
N SER A 6 0.82 -5.66 16.85
CA SER A 6 2.06 -6.29 17.29
C SER A 6 3.23 -5.68 16.52
N GLU A 7 4.00 -4.82 17.18
CA GLU A 7 5.12 -4.08 16.59
C GLU A 7 4.72 -3.28 15.35
N ASP A 8 5.03 -3.79 14.15
CA ASP A 8 4.80 -3.14 12.86
C ASP A 8 3.73 -3.83 12.00
N ILE A 9 3.02 -4.81 12.57
CA ILE A 9 1.93 -5.53 11.90
C ILE A 9 0.66 -5.54 12.75
N VAL A 10 -0.47 -5.75 12.10
CA VAL A 10 -1.78 -5.88 12.75
C VAL A 10 -2.38 -7.23 12.37
N ILE A 11 -2.75 -8.02 13.37
CA ILE A 11 -3.20 -9.40 13.18
C ILE A 11 -4.71 -9.52 13.44
N VAL A 12 -5.45 -10.00 12.44
CA VAL A 12 -6.88 -10.30 12.54
C VAL A 12 -7.04 -11.81 12.75
N LYS A 13 -7.41 -12.22 13.96
CA LYS A 13 -7.61 -13.65 14.33
C LYS A 13 -9.01 -14.14 13.99
N ASP A 14 -9.98 -13.23 13.80
CA ASP A 14 -11.35 -13.53 13.42
C ASP A 14 -11.41 -14.14 12.00
N LYS A 15 -12.28 -15.14 11.83
CA LYS A 15 -12.58 -15.76 10.52
C LYS A 15 -13.04 -14.75 9.46
N LYS A 16 -13.54 -13.59 9.86
CA LYS A 16 -13.85 -12.48 8.93
C LYS A 16 -12.60 -11.96 8.20
N GLY A 17 -11.40 -12.13 8.79
CA GLY A 17 -10.14 -11.81 8.15
C GLY A 17 -9.89 -12.62 6.87
N ILE A 18 -10.34 -13.89 6.84
CA ILE A 18 -10.25 -14.74 5.65
C ILE A 18 -11.03 -14.12 4.48
N LYS A 19 -12.27 -13.67 4.74
CA LYS A 19 -13.09 -13.00 3.72
C LYS A 19 -12.48 -11.69 3.26
N LEU A 20 -11.85 -10.96 4.17
CA LEU A 20 -11.17 -9.70 3.85
C LEU A 20 -9.98 -9.95 2.91
N HIS A 21 -9.23 -11.01 3.17
CA HIS A 21 -8.14 -11.44 2.30
C HIS A 21 -8.63 -11.95 0.93
N GLU A 22 -9.55 -12.91 0.93
CA GLU A 22 -10.00 -13.57 -0.30
C GLU A 22 -10.79 -12.65 -1.24
N LYS A 23 -11.64 -11.78 -0.68
CA LYS A 23 -12.53 -10.91 -1.49
C LYS A 23 -11.94 -9.54 -1.79
N SER A 24 -11.14 -9.00 -0.90
CA SER A 24 -10.63 -7.62 -1.00
C SER A 24 -9.11 -7.56 -1.10
N HIS A 25 -8.44 -8.70 -1.00
CA HIS A 25 -7.00 -8.88 -1.20
C HIS A 25 -6.13 -8.04 -0.24
N TYR A 26 -6.61 -7.83 1.01
CA TYR A 26 -5.79 -7.23 2.05
C TYR A 26 -4.84 -8.25 2.68
N GLY A 27 -3.67 -7.79 3.07
CA GLY A 27 -2.70 -8.51 3.88
C GLY A 27 -2.23 -9.84 3.32
N ASN A 28 -1.67 -10.65 4.20
CA ASN A 28 -1.23 -12.01 3.91
C ASN A 28 -1.68 -12.94 5.03
N MET A 29 -2.08 -14.17 4.70
CA MET A 29 -2.43 -15.17 5.70
C MET A 29 -1.18 -15.69 6.40
N GLY A 30 -1.14 -15.57 7.72
CA GLY A 30 -0.12 -16.13 8.59
C GLY A 30 -0.69 -17.23 9.48
N GLU A 31 0.16 -17.76 10.37
CA GLU A 31 -0.24 -18.85 11.29
C GLU A 31 -1.33 -18.41 12.28
N GLU A 32 -1.27 -17.17 12.76
CA GLU A 32 -2.22 -16.64 13.75
C GLU A 32 -3.47 -15.99 13.13
N GLY A 33 -3.50 -15.80 11.83
CA GLY A 33 -4.58 -15.14 11.11
C GLY A 33 -4.10 -14.21 10.00
N LEU A 34 -4.97 -13.28 9.61
CA LEU A 34 -4.64 -12.30 8.58
C LEU A 34 -3.66 -11.24 9.14
N GLN A 35 -2.51 -11.13 8.53
CA GLN A 35 -1.51 -10.11 8.83
C GLN A 35 -1.66 -8.92 7.90
N LEU A 36 -1.92 -7.76 8.46
CA LEU A 36 -2.05 -6.48 7.77
C LEU A 36 -0.81 -5.62 8.06
N SER A 37 -0.38 -4.86 7.07
CA SER A 37 0.55 -3.75 7.30
C SER A 37 -0.12 -2.63 8.10
N LEU A 38 0.68 -1.75 8.69
CA LEU A 38 0.15 -0.57 9.41
C LEU A 38 -0.72 0.31 8.50
N ILE A 39 -0.32 0.45 7.23
CA ILE A 39 -1.06 1.22 6.22
C ILE A 39 -2.43 0.60 5.94
N GLU A 40 -2.49 -0.70 5.71
CA GLU A 40 -3.74 -1.43 5.47
C GLU A 40 -4.67 -1.37 6.67
N ALA A 41 -4.10 -1.56 7.87
CA ALA A 41 -4.87 -1.53 9.11
C ALA A 41 -5.47 -0.14 9.38
N LEU A 42 -4.69 0.92 9.22
CA LEU A 42 -5.15 2.28 9.38
C LEU A 42 -6.27 2.61 8.38
N TYR A 43 -6.09 2.26 7.10
CA TYR A 43 -7.11 2.47 6.08
C TYR A 43 -8.43 1.77 6.43
N LEU A 44 -8.36 0.51 6.88
CA LEU A 44 -9.55 -0.25 7.27
C LEU A 44 -10.21 0.30 8.54
N ALA A 45 -9.41 0.82 9.49
CA ALA A 45 -9.92 1.46 10.68
C ALA A 45 -10.64 2.79 10.36
N GLU A 46 -10.09 3.61 9.46
CA GLU A 46 -10.78 4.82 8.96
C GLU A 46 -12.10 4.51 8.25
N LYS A 47 -12.20 3.35 7.61
CA LYS A 47 -13.45 2.88 6.99
C LYS A 47 -14.39 2.17 7.96
N GLU A 48 -14.11 2.26 9.27
CA GLU A 48 -14.89 1.62 10.34
C GLU A 48 -15.06 0.10 10.18
N ARG A 49 -14.10 -0.53 9.46
CA ARG A 49 -14.10 -1.97 9.21
C ARG A 49 -13.23 -2.75 10.19
N LEU A 50 -12.36 -2.04 10.91
CA LEU A 50 -11.38 -2.62 11.82
C LEU A 50 -11.30 -1.80 13.11
N THR A 51 -11.25 -2.48 14.25
CA THR A 51 -10.88 -1.88 15.55
C THR A 51 -9.50 -2.41 15.93
N ILE A 52 -8.54 -1.51 16.06
CA ILE A 52 -7.16 -1.89 16.40
C ILE A 52 -6.99 -1.87 17.91
N LEU A 53 -6.50 -2.97 18.46
CA LEU A 53 -6.25 -3.16 19.88
C LEU A 53 -4.75 -3.34 20.15
N LYS A 54 -4.31 -2.88 21.30
CA LYS A 54 -3.00 -3.19 21.86
C LYS A 54 -3.18 -3.47 23.36
N ASP A 55 -2.73 -4.63 23.80
CA ASP A 55 -2.92 -5.07 25.19
C ASP A 55 -4.39 -4.94 25.64
N GLU A 56 -5.31 -5.43 24.81
CA GLU A 56 -6.77 -5.40 25.02
C GLU A 56 -7.40 -3.99 25.07
N LYS A 57 -6.64 -2.94 24.79
CA LYS A 57 -7.13 -1.56 24.74
C LYS A 57 -7.21 -1.05 23.30
N ILE A 58 -8.27 -0.30 23.01
CA ILE A 58 -8.44 0.34 21.70
C ILE A 58 -7.32 1.34 21.47
N VAL A 59 -6.63 1.22 20.34
CA VAL A 59 -5.66 2.21 19.86
C VAL A 59 -6.43 3.30 19.13
N PRO A 60 -6.42 4.56 19.63
CA PRO A 60 -7.10 5.65 18.94
C PRO A 60 -6.50 5.97 17.58
N MET A 61 -7.29 6.54 16.68
CA MET A 61 -6.85 6.89 15.32
C MET A 61 -5.65 7.86 15.32
N ASP A 62 -5.63 8.84 16.23
CA ASP A 62 -4.51 9.78 16.34
C ASP A 62 -3.20 9.10 16.75
N GLU A 63 -3.24 8.06 17.57
CA GLU A 63 -2.06 7.24 17.91
C GLU A 63 -1.58 6.43 16.70
N MET A 64 -2.49 5.89 15.91
CA MET A 64 -2.15 5.19 14.66
C MET A 64 -1.49 6.15 13.66
N PHE A 65 -1.99 7.37 13.50
CA PHE A 65 -1.36 8.37 12.65
C PHE A 65 0.03 8.79 13.16
N LYS A 66 0.22 8.90 14.46
CA LYS A 66 1.55 9.16 15.05
C LYS A 66 2.52 8.03 14.72
N LEU A 67 2.07 6.78 14.82
CA LEU A 67 2.88 5.62 14.46
C LEU A 67 3.25 5.61 12.97
N ILE A 68 2.30 5.87 12.10
CA ILE A 68 2.50 5.98 10.64
C ILE A 68 3.55 7.05 10.31
N ARG A 69 3.49 8.21 10.97
CA ARG A 69 4.47 9.29 10.78
C ARG A 69 5.85 8.94 11.33
N LYS A 70 5.91 8.32 12.50
CA LYS A 70 7.16 7.85 13.11
C LYS A 70 7.90 6.87 12.22
N GLU A 71 7.18 5.97 11.56
CA GLU A 71 7.73 4.97 10.64
C GLU A 71 7.94 5.50 9.21
N ASP A 72 7.77 6.81 8.99
CA ASP A 72 7.90 7.46 7.67
C ASP A 72 6.99 6.84 6.59
N LEU A 73 5.77 6.50 6.97
CA LEU A 73 4.80 5.83 6.11
C LEU A 73 3.66 6.75 5.63
N PHE A 74 3.65 8.03 6.03
CA PHE A 74 2.48 8.88 5.81
C PHE A 74 2.21 9.14 4.32
N SER A 75 3.21 9.47 3.52
CA SER A 75 3.04 9.65 2.07
C SER A 75 2.58 8.36 1.38
N LYS A 76 3.12 7.22 1.79
CA LYS A 76 2.70 5.90 1.30
C LYS A 76 1.26 5.60 1.68
N TYR A 77 0.85 5.96 2.91
CA TYR A 77 -0.53 5.82 3.36
C TYR A 77 -1.50 6.65 2.52
N LEU A 78 -1.16 7.90 2.21
CA LEU A 78 -1.99 8.77 1.36
C LEU A 78 -2.20 8.17 -0.03
N VAL A 79 -1.13 7.69 -0.66
CA VAL A 79 -1.18 7.05 -1.98
C VAL A 79 -1.97 5.74 -1.94
N PHE A 80 -1.72 4.90 -0.94
CA PHE A 80 -2.48 3.66 -0.74
C PHE A 80 -3.99 3.94 -0.63
N SER A 81 -4.35 4.89 0.21
CA SER A 81 -5.75 5.27 0.46
C SER A 81 -6.42 5.80 -0.81
N ASP A 82 -5.75 6.68 -1.55
CA ASP A 82 -6.28 7.23 -2.80
C ASP A 82 -6.52 6.13 -3.84
N LEU A 83 -5.55 5.23 -4.02
CA LEU A 83 -5.66 4.14 -4.98
C LEU A 83 -6.76 3.12 -4.60
N ARG A 84 -6.86 2.78 -3.31
CA ARG A 84 -7.94 1.92 -2.81
C ARG A 84 -9.31 2.58 -2.98
N ASN A 85 -9.43 3.87 -2.69
CA ASN A 85 -10.68 4.61 -2.89
C ASN A 85 -11.11 4.68 -4.37
N ARG A 86 -10.15 4.60 -5.29
CA ARG A 86 -10.40 4.51 -6.73
C ARG A 86 -10.77 3.10 -7.19
N GLY A 87 -10.70 2.10 -6.33
CA GLY A 87 -11.10 0.71 -6.61
C GLY A 87 -9.97 -0.21 -7.06
N TYR A 88 -8.71 0.23 -7.00
CA TYR A 88 -7.58 -0.66 -7.29
C TYR A 88 -7.31 -1.64 -6.15
N VAL A 89 -6.83 -2.82 -6.49
CA VAL A 89 -6.18 -3.71 -5.53
C VAL A 89 -4.71 -3.30 -5.42
N VAL A 90 -4.29 -2.96 -4.21
CA VAL A 90 -2.94 -2.45 -3.91
C VAL A 90 -2.21 -3.47 -3.06
N LYS A 91 -1.07 -3.96 -3.54
CA LYS A 91 -0.17 -4.89 -2.83
C LYS A 91 1.22 -4.30 -2.74
N THR A 92 2.07 -4.88 -1.89
CA THR A 92 3.47 -4.48 -1.81
C THR A 92 4.20 -4.70 -3.14
N GLY A 93 5.06 -3.76 -3.51
CA GLY A 93 5.93 -3.82 -4.68
C GLY A 93 7.41 -4.06 -4.38
N PHE A 94 7.78 -4.43 -3.17
CA PHE A 94 9.17 -4.60 -2.73
C PHE A 94 10.00 -5.50 -3.65
N LYS A 95 9.41 -6.57 -4.18
CA LYS A 95 10.05 -7.47 -5.14
C LYS A 95 10.63 -6.74 -6.35
N TYR A 96 10.05 -5.59 -6.73
CA TYR A 96 10.44 -4.80 -7.90
C TYR A 96 11.12 -3.47 -7.52
N GLY A 97 11.41 -3.26 -6.24
CA GLY A 97 11.99 -2.01 -5.74
C GLY A 97 11.03 -0.82 -5.70
N SER A 98 9.73 -1.06 -5.80
CA SER A 98 8.66 -0.06 -5.72
C SER A 98 7.84 -0.23 -4.44
N GLU A 99 7.14 0.83 -4.00
CA GLU A 99 6.30 0.76 -2.80
C GLU A 99 5.10 -0.15 -3.00
N PHE A 100 4.42 -0.01 -4.14
CA PHE A 100 3.21 -0.79 -4.45
C PHE A 100 3.22 -1.39 -5.85
N ARG A 101 2.42 -2.42 -6.01
CA ARG A 101 1.95 -2.94 -7.28
C ARG A 101 0.44 -2.87 -7.32
N LEU A 102 -0.11 -2.49 -8.47
CA LEU A 102 -1.54 -2.33 -8.66
C LEU A 102 -2.08 -3.35 -9.63
N TYR A 103 -3.30 -3.78 -9.33
CA TYR A 103 -4.15 -4.50 -10.27
C TYR A 103 -5.28 -3.57 -10.70
N GLU A 104 -5.57 -3.50 -12.00
CA GLU A 104 -6.67 -2.70 -12.52
C GLU A 104 -8.00 -3.08 -11.86
N ARG A 105 -8.97 -2.18 -11.94
CA ARG A 105 -10.31 -2.43 -11.43
C ARG A 105 -10.88 -3.71 -12.01
N GLY A 106 -11.47 -4.55 -11.18
CA GLY A 106 -12.02 -5.84 -11.57
C GLY A 106 -11.01 -6.96 -11.74
N LYS A 107 -9.71 -6.68 -11.65
CA LYS A 107 -8.65 -7.67 -11.61
C LYS A 107 -8.14 -7.88 -10.19
N SER A 108 -7.59 -9.04 -9.91
CA SER A 108 -7.04 -9.40 -8.61
C SER A 108 -5.75 -10.20 -8.73
N PRO A 109 -4.99 -10.35 -7.63
CA PRO A 109 -3.76 -11.17 -7.64
C PRO A 109 -3.95 -12.60 -8.14
N GLY A 110 -5.15 -13.17 -8.02
CA GLY A 110 -5.48 -14.51 -8.54
C GLY A 110 -5.72 -14.57 -10.05
N ASP A 111 -5.94 -13.42 -10.70
CA ASP A 111 -6.25 -13.33 -12.14
C ASP A 111 -5.00 -13.11 -13.01
N GLY A 112 -3.82 -13.06 -12.41
CA GLY A 112 -2.56 -12.86 -13.13
C GLY A 112 -1.63 -11.86 -12.47
N HIS A 113 -0.78 -11.20 -13.28
CA HIS A 113 0.20 -10.23 -12.82
C HIS A 113 -0.42 -8.85 -12.64
N SER A 114 0.16 -8.05 -11.73
CA SER A 114 -0.19 -6.64 -11.57
C SER A 114 0.13 -5.85 -12.86
N ASP A 115 -0.64 -4.80 -13.12
CA ASP A 115 -0.49 -3.96 -14.31
C ASP A 115 0.49 -2.80 -14.09
N PHE A 116 0.64 -2.34 -12.84
CA PHE A 116 1.44 -1.17 -12.49
C PHE A 116 2.37 -1.43 -11.32
N LEU A 117 3.52 -0.77 -11.37
CA LEU A 117 4.37 -0.51 -10.21
C LEU A 117 4.20 0.96 -9.80
N VAL A 118 4.16 1.24 -8.50
CA VAL A 118 4.01 2.59 -7.98
C VAL A 118 5.21 2.97 -7.15
N LYS A 119 5.87 4.04 -7.54
CA LYS A 119 6.92 4.71 -6.78
C LYS A 119 6.32 5.95 -6.10
N VAL A 120 6.43 6.01 -4.78
CA VAL A 120 5.94 7.15 -3.99
C VAL A 120 7.09 8.09 -3.69
N ALA A 121 6.89 9.38 -3.93
CA ALA A 121 7.86 10.42 -3.63
C ALA A 121 7.17 11.68 -3.14
N SER A 122 7.79 12.42 -2.23
CA SER A 122 7.40 13.80 -1.93
C SER A 122 7.88 14.73 -3.04
N GLU A 123 7.26 15.90 -3.20
CA GLU A 123 7.61 16.86 -4.26
C GLU A 123 9.02 17.44 -4.14
N ASP A 124 9.60 17.42 -2.94
CA ASP A 124 10.98 17.86 -2.67
C ASP A 124 12.01 16.72 -2.70
N TYR A 125 11.59 15.51 -3.07
CA TYR A 125 12.47 14.36 -3.18
C TYR A 125 13.44 14.49 -4.36
N GLU A 126 14.71 14.34 -4.09
CA GLU A 126 15.75 14.32 -5.13
C GLU A 126 16.06 12.89 -5.55
N ILE A 127 16.07 12.63 -6.84
CA ILE A 127 16.38 11.32 -7.40
C ILE A 127 17.54 11.42 -8.39
N LYS A 128 18.49 10.49 -8.27
CA LYS A 128 19.54 10.34 -9.28
C LYS A 128 18.94 9.79 -10.58
N ILE A 129 19.39 10.29 -11.71
CA ILE A 129 18.92 9.81 -13.03
C ILE A 129 19.18 8.30 -13.19
N SER A 130 20.28 7.78 -12.65
CA SER A 130 20.56 6.34 -12.68
C SER A 130 19.49 5.52 -11.94
N ASP A 131 18.99 6.00 -10.80
CA ASP A 131 17.94 5.35 -10.03
C ASP A 131 16.60 5.44 -10.75
N PHE A 132 16.26 6.62 -11.27
CA PHE A 132 15.07 6.83 -12.09
C PHE A 132 15.05 5.88 -13.30
N SER A 133 16.16 5.81 -14.05
CA SER A 133 16.30 4.90 -15.18
C SER A 133 16.15 3.44 -14.77
N SER A 134 16.66 3.08 -13.58
CA SER A 134 16.56 1.73 -13.04
C SER A 134 15.08 1.35 -12.76
N TYR A 135 14.30 2.22 -12.15
CA TYR A 135 12.87 1.96 -11.91
C TYR A 135 12.10 1.75 -13.22
N VAL A 136 12.38 2.57 -14.22
CA VAL A 136 11.74 2.46 -15.55
C VAL A 136 12.12 1.14 -16.23
N ARG A 137 13.41 0.76 -16.18
CA ARG A 137 13.88 -0.51 -16.77
C ARG A 137 13.30 -1.73 -16.07
N VAL A 138 13.20 -1.72 -14.75
CA VAL A 138 12.58 -2.81 -13.99
C VAL A 138 11.13 -2.99 -14.40
N ALA A 139 10.35 -1.92 -14.45
CA ALA A 139 8.95 -1.98 -14.88
C ALA A 139 8.82 -2.52 -16.30
N HIS A 140 9.59 -2.02 -17.24
CA HIS A 140 9.63 -2.49 -18.63
C HIS A 140 10.01 -3.97 -18.71
N GLY A 141 11.04 -4.40 -17.97
CA GLY A 141 11.55 -5.77 -17.97
C GLY A 141 10.54 -6.80 -17.44
N VAL A 142 9.61 -6.40 -16.58
CA VAL A 142 8.53 -7.25 -16.04
C VAL A 142 7.17 -6.99 -16.70
N ASN A 143 7.17 -6.23 -17.80
CA ASN A 143 5.98 -5.88 -18.58
C ASN A 143 4.89 -5.17 -17.75
N LYS A 144 5.31 -4.21 -16.94
CA LYS A 144 4.42 -3.37 -16.12
C LYS A 144 4.63 -1.90 -16.47
N LYS A 145 3.60 -1.10 -16.21
CA LYS A 145 3.69 0.36 -16.30
C LYS A 145 4.22 0.92 -14.98
N LEU A 146 5.00 1.99 -15.04
CA LEU A 146 5.50 2.68 -13.86
C LEU A 146 4.69 3.95 -13.62
N LEU A 147 4.12 4.06 -12.43
CA LEU A 147 3.50 5.29 -11.93
C LEU A 147 4.40 5.91 -10.86
N PHE A 148 4.73 7.17 -11.03
CA PHE A 148 5.23 8.01 -9.94
C PHE A 148 4.04 8.72 -9.29
N ALA A 149 3.85 8.46 -8.00
CA ALA A 149 2.88 9.15 -7.16
C ALA A 149 3.63 10.22 -6.36
N VAL A 150 3.44 11.47 -6.73
CA VAL A 150 4.10 12.62 -6.09
C VAL A 150 3.14 13.26 -5.12
N VAL A 151 3.50 13.29 -3.84
CA VAL A 151 2.73 13.89 -2.76
C VAL A 151 3.28 15.28 -2.46
N ASP A 152 2.42 16.31 -2.53
CA ASP A 152 2.80 17.68 -2.24
C ASP A 152 2.60 18.06 -0.76
N GLU A 153 2.95 19.30 -0.40
CA GLU A 153 2.81 19.81 0.97
C GLU A 153 1.37 19.88 1.47
N GLU A 154 0.39 19.96 0.56
CA GLU A 154 -1.04 19.98 0.87
C GLU A 154 -1.64 18.56 0.91
N ASN A 155 -0.82 17.53 0.81
CA ASN A 155 -1.20 16.11 0.74
C ASN A 155 -1.99 15.74 -0.52
N ASP A 156 -1.94 16.55 -1.57
CA ASP A 156 -2.46 16.20 -2.88
C ASP A 156 -1.49 15.30 -3.62
N ILE A 157 -2.01 14.42 -4.45
CA ILE A 157 -1.23 13.42 -5.17
C ILE A 157 -1.36 13.65 -6.68
N THR A 158 -0.22 13.78 -7.34
CA THR A 158 -0.14 13.80 -8.80
C THR A 158 0.51 12.51 -9.28
N TYR A 159 -0.14 11.82 -10.21
CA TYR A 159 0.38 10.60 -10.80
C TYR A 159 0.99 10.87 -12.16
N TYR A 160 2.20 10.36 -12.38
CA TYR A 160 2.89 10.40 -13.65
C TYR A 160 3.10 8.98 -14.16
N ASN A 161 2.71 8.72 -15.42
CA ASN A 161 3.06 7.48 -16.11
C ASN A 161 4.42 7.67 -16.78
N VAL A 162 5.38 6.83 -16.45
CA VAL A 162 6.75 6.91 -16.96
C VAL A 162 7.06 5.64 -17.74
N GLU A 163 7.40 5.80 -19.01
CA GLU A 163 7.65 4.69 -19.93
C GLU A 163 9.04 4.78 -20.56
N TRP A 164 9.66 3.63 -20.71
CA TRP A 164 10.80 3.47 -21.62
C TRP A 164 10.29 3.52 -23.06
N THR A 165 10.96 4.26 -23.89
CA THR A 165 10.58 4.40 -25.30
C THR A 165 11.79 4.27 -26.20
N ARG A 166 11.57 3.76 -27.41
CA ARG A 166 12.54 3.75 -28.50
C ARG A 166 11.98 4.64 -29.61
N PRO A 167 12.62 5.76 -29.91
CA PRO A 167 12.18 6.66 -30.98
C PRO A 167 12.22 6.00 -32.35
#